data_38e0fddab131153ae8bd3f635a44b50c
#
_entry.id   38e0fddab131153ae8bd3f635a44b50c
#
_cell.length_a   1.000
_cell.length_b   1.000
_cell.length_c   1.000
_cell.angle_alpha   90.00
_cell.angle_beta   90.00
_cell.angle_gamma   90.00
#
_symmetry.space_group_name_H-M   'P 1'
#
loop_
_entity.id
_entity.type
_entity.pdbx_description
1 polymer ?
#
loop_
_entity_poly.entity_id
_entity_poly.type
_entity_poly.pdbx_seq_one_letter_code
_entity_poly.pdbx_strand_id
1 'polypeptide(L)'
;MVATIQSDLHDEVFRRFSENVLAKIEQTRAGALLLDLSNVYVLDPRDFESIRKIMRMTGLMGARSILVGLRPGVAASLAELNADLTGVTAMGSVEQALQAIRGR
;
A
#
# COMPACT_ATOMS: atom_id res chain seq x y z
N MET A 1 7.62 8.47 3.40
CA MET A 1 8.25 7.15 3.14
C MET A 1 7.55 6.47 1.98
N VAL A 2 8.31 5.95 1.03
CA VAL A 2 7.77 5.22 -0.13
C VAL A 2 8.28 3.78 -0.08
N ALA A 3 7.38 2.82 -0.18
CA ALA A 3 7.73 1.41 -0.25
C ALA A 3 7.16 0.82 -1.52
N THR A 4 8.01 0.20 -2.34
CA THR A 4 7.60 -0.39 -3.61
C THR A 4 7.24 -1.86 -3.40
N ILE A 5 6.07 -2.25 -3.87
CA ILE A 5 5.61 -3.63 -3.80
C ILE A 5 5.96 -4.33 -5.10
N GLN A 6 6.61 -5.48 -5.00
CA GLN A 6 6.91 -6.35 -6.13
C GLN A 6 5.76 -7.31 -6.38
N SER A 7 5.72 -7.89 -7.58
CA SER A 7 4.58 -8.71 -7.99
C SER A 7 4.46 -10.05 -7.26
N ASP A 8 5.50 -10.53 -6.60
CA ASP A 8 5.46 -11.80 -5.87
C ASP A 8 5.25 -11.55 -4.38
N LEU A 9 4.01 -11.72 -3.93
CA LEU A 9 3.67 -11.53 -2.52
C LEU A 9 3.33 -12.87 -1.86
N HIS A 10 4.26 -13.85 -1.90
CA HIS A 10 4.04 -15.04 -1.07
C HIS A 10 4.26 -14.71 0.41
N ASP A 11 3.79 -15.59 1.25
CA ASP A 11 3.73 -15.37 2.70
C ASP A 11 5.06 -14.93 3.30
N GLU A 12 6.17 -15.57 2.91
CA GLU A 12 7.49 -15.23 3.47
C GLU A 12 7.99 -13.86 2.99
N VAL A 13 7.83 -13.59 1.70
CA VAL A 13 8.22 -12.30 1.12
C VAL A 13 7.39 -11.19 1.73
N PHE A 14 6.09 -11.42 1.84
CA PHE A 14 5.18 -10.45 2.45
C PHE A 14 5.52 -10.22 3.92
N ARG A 15 5.83 -11.26 4.66
CA ARG A 15 6.19 -11.13 6.07
C ARG A 15 7.43 -10.25 6.25
N ARG A 16 8.47 -10.49 5.45
CA ARG A 16 9.69 -9.68 5.48
C ARG A 16 9.42 -8.24 5.10
N PHE A 17 8.63 -8.06 4.06
CA PHE A 17 8.28 -6.72 3.59
C PHE A 17 7.57 -5.94 4.69
N SER A 18 6.56 -6.55 5.33
CA SER A 18 5.81 -5.87 6.39
C SER A 18 6.68 -5.57 7.61
N GLU A 19 7.53 -6.51 8.02
CA GLU A 19 8.45 -6.27 9.13
C GLU A 19 9.38 -5.10 8.85
N ASN A 20 9.94 -5.04 7.64
CA ASN A 20 10.84 -3.97 7.25
C ASN A 20 10.15 -2.61 7.21
N VAL A 21 8.94 -2.57 6.67
CA VAL A 21 8.16 -1.34 6.60
C VAL A 21 7.83 -0.82 8.01
N LEU A 22 7.34 -1.70 8.87
CA LEU A 22 6.96 -1.31 10.23
C LEU A 22 8.17 -0.84 11.03
N ALA A 23 9.30 -1.54 10.91
CA ALA A 23 10.53 -1.14 11.59
C ALA A 23 11.01 0.23 11.11
N LYS A 24 10.90 0.50 9.81
CA LYS A 24 11.32 1.78 9.24
C LYS A 24 10.41 2.93 9.69
N ILE A 25 9.12 2.68 9.79
CA ILE A 25 8.18 3.68 10.32
C ILE A 25 8.54 4.01 11.76
N GLU A 26 8.83 3.00 12.58
CA GLU A 26 9.23 3.21 13.96
C GLU A 26 10.52 4.02 14.06
N GLN A 27 11.52 3.67 13.26
CA GLN A 27 12.82 4.35 13.29
C GLN A 27 12.74 5.80 12.83
N THR A 28 11.99 6.06 11.77
CA THR A 28 11.92 7.38 11.16
C THR A 28 10.77 8.23 11.68
N ARG A 29 9.83 7.62 12.37
CA ARG A 29 8.58 8.25 12.82
C ARG A 29 7.84 8.89 11.66
N ALA A 30 7.85 8.22 10.52
CA ALA A 30 7.15 8.71 9.32
C ALA A 30 5.66 8.84 9.58
N GLY A 31 5.08 9.96 9.20
CA GLY A 31 3.63 10.20 9.33
C GLY A 31 2.83 9.68 8.17
N ALA A 32 3.50 9.27 7.09
CA ALA A 32 2.83 8.76 5.90
C ALA A 32 3.66 7.66 5.25
N LEU A 33 2.96 6.67 4.70
CA LEU A 33 3.53 5.56 3.94
C LEU A 33 2.86 5.52 2.58
N LEU A 34 3.65 5.65 1.52
CA LEU A 34 3.15 5.49 0.16
C LEU A 34 3.53 4.10 -0.32
N LEU A 35 2.53 3.27 -0.60
CA LEU A 35 2.72 1.93 -1.12
C LEU A 35 2.60 1.97 -2.64
N ASP A 36 3.73 1.84 -3.32
CA ASP A 36 3.81 1.96 -4.77
C ASP A 36 3.56 0.61 -5.44
N LEU A 37 2.46 0.52 -6.17
CA LEU A 37 2.02 -0.68 -6.87
C LEU A 37 2.25 -0.62 -8.37
N SER A 38 3.05 0.33 -8.84
CA SER A 38 3.25 0.51 -10.29
C SER A 38 3.91 -0.70 -10.95
N ASN A 39 4.63 -1.52 -10.20
CA ASN A 39 5.27 -2.74 -10.71
C ASN A 39 4.41 -4.01 -10.51
N VAL A 40 3.20 -3.86 -10.02
CA VAL A 40 2.29 -4.98 -9.80
C VAL A 40 1.31 -5.06 -10.96
N TYR A 41 1.35 -6.18 -11.69
CA TYR A 41 0.51 -6.41 -12.87
C TYR A 41 -0.65 -7.34 -12.59
N VAL A 42 -0.53 -8.18 -11.57
CA VAL A 42 -1.57 -9.10 -11.14
C VAL A 42 -1.67 -9.04 -9.62
N LEU A 43 -2.87 -8.88 -9.12
CA LEU A 43 -3.10 -8.78 -7.69
C LEU A 43 -4.48 -9.39 -7.42
N ASP A 44 -4.51 -10.53 -6.74
CA ASP A 44 -5.78 -11.14 -6.38
C ASP A 44 -6.32 -10.57 -5.07
N PRO A 45 -7.60 -10.84 -4.72
CA PRO A 45 -8.17 -10.31 -3.47
C PRO A 45 -7.42 -10.72 -2.22
N ARG A 46 -6.80 -11.91 -2.21
CA ARG A 46 -6.03 -12.38 -1.06
C ARG A 46 -4.77 -11.53 -0.87
N ASP A 47 -4.05 -11.26 -1.96
CA ASP A 47 -2.88 -10.39 -1.92
C ASP A 47 -3.26 -8.97 -1.50
N PHE A 48 -4.39 -8.49 -1.99
CA PHE A 48 -4.89 -7.17 -1.62
C PHE A 48 -5.23 -7.10 -0.14
N GLU A 49 -5.81 -8.15 0.41
CA GLU A 49 -6.12 -8.21 1.85
C GLU A 49 -4.84 -8.13 2.68
N SER A 50 -3.76 -8.74 2.22
CA SER A 50 -2.45 -8.63 2.86
C SER A 50 -1.96 -7.18 2.88
N ILE A 51 -2.13 -6.47 1.77
CA ILE A 51 -1.78 -5.04 1.68
C ILE A 51 -2.63 -4.23 2.66
N ARG A 52 -3.93 -4.50 2.73
CA ARG A 52 -4.80 -3.82 3.68
C ARG A 52 -4.37 -4.05 5.12
N LYS A 53 -3.88 -5.24 5.42
CA LYS A 53 -3.37 -5.56 6.75
C LYS A 53 -2.18 -4.67 7.10
N ILE A 54 -1.25 -4.46 6.17
CA ILE A 54 -0.15 -3.52 6.38
C ILE A 54 -0.69 -2.11 6.65
N MET A 55 -1.67 -1.67 5.88
CA MET A 55 -2.24 -0.34 6.04
C MET A 55 -2.87 -0.17 7.42
N ARG A 56 -3.55 -1.22 7.93
CA ARG A 56 -4.11 -1.17 9.28
C ARG A 56 -3.02 -1.11 10.35
N MET A 57 -1.97 -1.92 10.20
CA MET A 57 -0.87 -1.92 11.17
C MET A 57 -0.15 -0.57 11.20
N THR A 58 0.12 0.01 10.03
CA THR A 58 0.76 1.32 9.99
C THR A 58 -0.13 2.41 10.57
N GLY A 59 -1.44 2.30 10.38
CA GLY A 59 -2.40 3.21 10.98
C GLY A 59 -2.36 3.17 12.50
N LEU A 60 -2.19 1.99 13.07
CA LEU A 60 -2.05 1.84 14.52
C LEU A 60 -0.76 2.48 15.05
N MET A 61 0.25 2.63 14.18
CA MET A 61 1.50 3.30 14.53
C MET A 61 1.46 4.81 14.26
N GLY A 62 0.31 5.32 13.82
CA GLY A 62 0.14 6.74 13.54
C GLY A 62 0.55 7.17 12.14
N ALA A 63 0.84 6.24 11.23
CA ALA A 63 1.20 6.55 9.87
C ALA A 63 0.01 6.38 8.93
N ARG A 64 -0.22 7.38 8.08
CA ARG A 64 -1.25 7.34 7.06
C ARG A 64 -0.72 6.60 5.84
N SER A 65 -1.44 5.58 5.37
CA SER A 65 -1.03 4.81 4.20
C SER A 65 -1.84 5.23 2.96
N ILE A 66 -1.15 5.35 1.83
CA ILE A 66 -1.77 5.70 0.56
C ILE A 66 -1.23 4.75 -0.51
N LEU A 67 -2.13 4.10 -1.25
CA LEU A 67 -1.73 3.32 -2.41
C LEU A 67 -1.49 4.24 -3.59
N VAL A 68 -0.39 4.06 -4.30
CA VAL A 68 -0.09 4.87 -5.49
C VAL A 68 0.25 3.97 -6.67
N GLY A 69 -0.03 4.46 -7.86
CA GLY A 69 0.36 3.79 -9.09
C GLY A 69 -0.39 2.50 -9.40
N LEU A 70 -1.60 2.34 -8.85
CA LEU A 70 -2.41 1.14 -9.13
C LEU A 70 -2.74 1.09 -10.62
N ARG A 71 -2.33 0.01 -11.28
CA ARG A 71 -2.54 -0.14 -12.72
C ARG A 71 -4.02 -0.35 -13.03
N PRO A 72 -4.51 0.20 -14.16
CA PRO A 72 -5.94 0.08 -14.49
C PRO A 72 -6.45 -1.36 -14.55
N GLY A 73 -5.66 -2.28 -15.09
CA GLY A 73 -6.04 -3.69 -15.15
C GLY A 73 -6.16 -4.32 -13.78
N VAL A 74 -5.28 -3.93 -12.85
CA VAL A 74 -5.33 -4.41 -11.46
C VAL A 74 -6.56 -3.83 -10.77
N ALA A 75 -6.82 -2.54 -10.93
CA ALA A 75 -7.98 -1.89 -10.34
C ALA A 75 -9.28 -2.53 -10.83
N ALA A 76 -9.38 -2.78 -12.14
CA ALA A 76 -10.55 -3.42 -12.72
C ALA A 76 -10.76 -4.83 -12.16
N SER A 77 -9.68 -5.59 -12.05
CA SER A 77 -9.73 -6.95 -11.50
C SER A 77 -10.21 -6.97 -10.06
N LEU A 78 -9.70 -6.08 -9.22
CA LEU A 78 -10.12 -5.98 -7.83
C LEU A 78 -11.61 -5.64 -7.71
N ALA A 79 -12.07 -4.72 -8.56
CA ALA A 79 -13.49 -4.34 -8.59
C ALA A 79 -14.37 -5.51 -9.02
N GLU A 80 -13.98 -6.24 -10.07
CA GLU A 80 -14.73 -7.38 -10.56
C GLU A 80 -14.80 -8.53 -9.55
N LEU A 81 -13.73 -8.72 -8.80
CA LEU A 81 -13.65 -9.79 -7.80
C LEU A 81 -14.21 -9.37 -6.45
N ASN A 82 -14.82 -8.20 -6.38
CA ASN A 82 -15.43 -7.68 -5.15
C ASN A 82 -14.46 -7.61 -3.98
N ALA A 83 -13.23 -7.20 -4.23
CA ALA A 83 -12.26 -6.99 -3.16
C ALA A 83 -12.77 -5.93 -2.19
N ASP A 84 -12.51 -6.13 -0.90
CA ASP A 84 -12.93 -5.19 0.13
C ASP A 84 -12.01 -3.96 0.10
N LEU A 85 -12.56 -2.82 -0.31
CA LEU A 85 -11.82 -1.57 -0.45
C LEU A 85 -12.07 -0.60 0.70
N THR A 86 -12.73 -1.07 1.76
CA THR A 86 -13.06 -0.23 2.92
C THR A 86 -11.79 0.35 3.54
N GLY A 87 -11.77 1.66 3.73
CA GLY A 87 -10.65 2.35 4.38
C GLY A 87 -9.41 2.53 3.52
N VAL A 88 -9.48 2.15 2.25
CA VAL A 88 -8.33 2.28 1.34
C VAL A 88 -8.34 3.67 0.70
N THR A 89 -7.20 4.38 0.80
CA THR A 89 -6.97 5.62 0.08
C THR A 89 -5.99 5.33 -1.05
N ALA A 90 -6.35 5.71 -2.26
CA ALA A 90 -5.50 5.48 -3.43
C ALA A 90 -5.37 6.76 -4.24
N MET A 91 -4.18 6.98 -4.82
CA MET A 91 -3.90 8.13 -5.68
C MET A 91 -3.12 7.66 -6.91
N GLY A 92 -3.18 8.45 -7.99
CA GLY A 92 -2.60 8.03 -9.26
C GLY A 92 -1.08 7.97 -9.29
N SER A 93 -0.43 8.80 -8.47
CA SER A 93 1.03 8.86 -8.47
C SER A 93 1.58 9.28 -7.11
N VAL A 94 2.88 9.04 -6.92
CA VAL A 94 3.60 9.51 -5.73
C VAL A 94 3.52 11.03 -5.64
N GLU A 95 3.61 11.74 -6.75
CA GLU A 95 3.53 13.20 -6.77
C GLU A 95 2.21 13.71 -6.26
N GLN A 96 1.09 13.11 -6.69
CA GLN A 96 -0.24 13.49 -6.21
C GLN A 96 -0.37 13.23 -4.71
N ALA A 97 0.14 12.10 -4.25
CA ALA A 97 0.08 11.75 -2.84
C ALA A 97 0.89 12.74 -1.99
N LEU A 98 2.08 13.12 -2.45
CA LEU A 98 2.91 14.08 -1.74
C LEU A 98 2.24 15.45 -1.67
N GLN A 99 1.60 15.88 -2.75
CA GLN A 99 0.84 17.13 -2.75
C GLN A 99 -0.31 17.10 -1.76
N ALA A 100 -1.04 16.00 -1.70
CA ALA A 100 -2.14 15.85 -0.76
C ALA A 100 -1.67 15.92 0.68
N ILE A 101 -0.51 15.34 0.98
CA ILE A 101 0.08 15.38 2.32
C ILE A 101 0.54 16.79 2.67
N ARG A 102 1.19 17.48 1.73
CA ARG A 102 1.72 18.83 1.94
C ARG A 102 0.64 19.90 2.00
N GLY A 103 -0.46 19.66 1.30
CA GLY A 103 -1.58 20.60 1.24
C GLY A 103 -2.40 20.70 2.52
N ARG A 104 -1.98 20.03 3.56
CA ARG A 104 -2.62 20.07 4.88
C ARG A 104 -1.83 20.87 5.91
#